data_7f2def70636946a025e9b0495eb525ee
#
_entry.id   7f2def70636946a025e9b0495eb525ee
#
_cell.length_a   1.000
_cell.length_b   1.000
_cell.length_c   1.000
_cell.angle_alpha   90.00
_cell.angle_beta   90.00
_cell.angle_gamma   90.00
#
_symmetry.space_group_name_H-M   'P 1'
#
loop_
_entity.id
_entity.type
_entity.pdbx_description
1 polymer ?
#
loop_
_entity_poly.entity_id
_entity_poly.type
_entity_poly.pdbx_seq_one_letter_code
_entity_poly.pdbx_strand_id
1 'polypeptide(L)'
;MHTSKRDHGGGLDAAIAQFGGTRADWLDLSTGINPVPYPAPVLPADAWTALPDKAAYARLIGFARSFWNVPEGVAILPTAGASAIIAALPRLIGEGEVAIPGPTYNEHGAAFKAAGWTLTADARDAIVAVHPNNPDGILWSKDQLTAPMRIIDESFCDVMPDASLMHLSKRTGTVVLKSFGKFWGMAGLRLGFAIGDPDIIADLSEVLGPWNVSGPALSIGAEALADPAWADDTRARLAADSDRLDA
;
A
#
# COMPACT_ATOMS: atom_id res chain seq x y z
N MET A 1 -10.45 -0.04 -27.81
CA MET A 1 -10.79 1.18 -27.06
C MET A 1 -9.51 1.77 -26.52
N HIS A 2 -9.08 2.97 -26.95
CA HIS A 2 -7.96 3.67 -26.34
C HIS A 2 -8.41 4.11 -24.93
N THR A 3 -7.95 3.41 -23.90
CA THR A 3 -8.05 3.93 -22.53
C THR A 3 -7.19 5.19 -22.47
N SER A 4 -7.78 6.32 -22.09
CA SER A 4 -7.01 7.54 -21.78
C SER A 4 -5.87 7.17 -20.84
N LYS A 5 -4.64 7.60 -21.17
CA LYS A 5 -3.46 7.36 -20.34
C LYS A 5 -3.79 7.91 -18.94
N ARG A 6 -3.75 7.03 -17.92
CA ARG A 6 -3.97 7.45 -16.54
C ARG A 6 -2.84 8.36 -16.10
N ASP A 7 -3.19 9.45 -15.44
CA ASP A 7 -2.21 10.39 -14.90
C ASP A 7 -1.64 9.85 -13.58
N HIS A 8 -0.32 9.74 -13.51
CA HIS A 8 0.42 9.31 -12.34
C HIS A 8 1.58 10.26 -12.10
N GLY A 9 1.85 10.55 -10.81
CA GLY A 9 3.08 11.22 -10.43
C GLY A 9 4.33 10.40 -10.76
N GLY A 10 5.51 11.02 -10.66
CA GLY A 10 6.82 10.39 -10.91
C GLY A 10 7.22 10.34 -12.39
N GLY A 11 6.55 11.10 -13.27
CA GLY A 11 6.87 11.20 -14.69
C GLY A 11 8.07 12.12 -15.02
N LEU A 12 9.11 12.10 -14.21
CA LEU A 12 10.27 12.99 -14.32
C LEU A 12 11.01 12.84 -15.66
N ASP A 13 11.07 11.65 -16.20
CA ASP A 13 11.66 11.34 -17.51
C ASP A 13 10.93 12.09 -18.65
N ALA A 14 9.62 12.11 -18.61
CA ALA A 14 8.81 12.85 -19.57
C ALA A 14 8.99 14.38 -19.43
N ALA A 15 9.07 14.88 -18.18
CA ALA A 15 9.35 16.29 -17.92
C ALA A 15 10.74 16.70 -18.43
N ILE A 16 11.78 15.88 -18.18
CA ILE A 16 13.14 16.10 -18.70
C ILE A 16 13.15 16.10 -20.23
N ALA A 17 12.43 15.17 -20.86
CA ALA A 17 12.36 15.11 -22.31
C ALA A 17 11.67 16.35 -22.93
N GLN A 18 10.70 16.92 -22.24
CA GLN A 18 9.94 18.09 -22.71
C GLN A 18 10.63 19.42 -22.43
N PHE A 19 11.24 19.57 -21.24
CA PHE A 19 11.75 20.85 -20.74
C PHE A 19 13.28 20.91 -20.61
N GLY A 20 13.97 19.78 -20.81
CA GLY A 20 15.42 19.68 -20.71
C GLY A 20 15.94 19.49 -19.27
N GLY A 21 17.27 19.58 -19.11
CA GLY A 21 17.94 19.36 -17.84
C GLY A 21 18.28 17.89 -17.58
N THR A 22 18.82 17.63 -16.39
CA THR A 22 19.12 16.30 -15.87
C THR A 22 18.23 16.00 -14.66
N ARG A 23 18.19 14.76 -14.21
CA ARG A 23 17.41 14.38 -13.03
C ARG A 23 17.76 15.19 -11.77
N ALA A 24 19.00 15.61 -11.65
CA ALA A 24 19.48 16.40 -10.51
C ALA A 24 19.00 17.86 -10.51
N ASP A 25 18.56 18.35 -11.65
CA ASP A 25 18.08 19.74 -11.81
C ASP A 25 16.58 19.86 -11.46
N TRP A 26 15.90 18.75 -11.14
CA TRP A 26 14.47 18.69 -10.92
C TRP A 26 14.11 18.35 -9.47
N LEU A 27 13.10 19.05 -8.94
CA LEU A 27 12.41 18.69 -7.71
C LEU A 27 11.05 18.07 -8.06
N ASP A 28 10.91 16.76 -7.85
CA ASP A 28 9.65 16.04 -8.10
C ASP A 28 8.72 16.13 -6.89
N LEU A 29 7.67 16.93 -7.01
CA LEU A 29 6.59 17.09 -6.02
C LEU A 29 5.29 16.37 -6.43
N SER A 30 5.34 15.52 -7.46
CA SER A 30 4.15 14.86 -8.01
C SER A 30 3.75 13.58 -7.26
N THR A 31 4.53 13.15 -6.27
CA THR A 31 4.28 11.92 -5.49
C THR A 31 4.32 12.20 -3.99
N GLY A 32 3.45 11.55 -3.22
CA GLY A 32 3.47 11.61 -1.74
C GLY A 32 4.48 10.64 -1.12
N ILE A 33 5.71 10.59 -1.63
CA ILE A 33 6.78 9.74 -1.12
C ILE A 33 7.62 10.52 -0.11
N ASN A 34 7.86 9.96 1.07
CA ASN A 34 8.77 10.54 2.06
C ASN A 34 10.16 10.76 1.42
N PRO A 35 10.65 12.02 1.36
CA PRO A 35 11.94 12.34 0.73
C PRO A 35 13.15 11.82 1.52
N VAL A 36 12.97 11.46 2.80
CA VAL A 36 14.01 10.85 3.65
C VAL A 36 13.64 9.37 3.85
N PRO A 37 14.17 8.47 3.02
CA PRO A 37 13.81 7.05 3.08
C PRO A 37 14.41 6.37 4.32
N TYR A 38 13.84 5.23 4.69
CA TYR A 38 14.49 4.30 5.61
C TYR A 38 15.89 3.94 5.08
N PRO A 39 16.94 3.99 5.92
CA PRO A 39 18.29 3.69 5.47
C PRO A 39 18.41 2.22 5.08
N ALA A 40 18.62 1.95 3.78
CA ALA A 40 18.76 0.58 3.29
C ALA A 40 20.03 -0.06 3.87
N PRO A 41 19.92 -1.20 4.57
CA PRO A 41 21.09 -1.92 5.09
C PRO A 41 21.92 -2.54 3.97
N VAL A 42 23.15 -2.88 4.29
CA VAL A 42 23.98 -3.72 3.41
C VAL A 42 23.46 -5.15 3.49
N LEU A 43 22.96 -5.66 2.37
CA LEU A 43 22.40 -7.00 2.30
C LEU A 43 23.46 -8.06 2.01
N PRO A 44 23.33 -9.26 2.55
CA PRO A 44 24.15 -10.40 2.18
C PRO A 44 23.91 -10.79 0.71
N ALA A 45 24.90 -11.40 0.08
CA ALA A 45 24.84 -11.72 -1.36
C ALA A 45 23.69 -12.68 -1.71
N ASP A 46 23.33 -13.58 -0.81
CA ASP A 46 22.26 -14.55 -0.99
C ASP A 46 20.85 -13.90 -1.02
N ALA A 47 20.67 -12.73 -0.38
CA ALA A 47 19.44 -11.96 -0.54
C ALA A 47 19.14 -11.61 -2.02
N TRP A 48 20.18 -11.53 -2.86
CA TRP A 48 20.06 -11.21 -4.29
C TRP A 48 20.04 -12.45 -5.19
N THR A 49 20.65 -13.53 -4.76
CA THR A 49 20.95 -14.67 -5.64
C THR A 49 20.15 -15.93 -5.31
N ALA A 50 19.64 -16.05 -4.08
CA ALA A 50 18.79 -17.17 -3.69
C ALA A 50 17.31 -16.84 -3.85
N LEU A 51 16.48 -17.87 -4.11
CA LEU A 51 15.04 -17.71 -3.99
C LEU A 51 14.68 -17.50 -2.51
N PRO A 52 13.76 -16.56 -2.22
CA PRO A 52 13.30 -16.32 -0.85
C PRO A 52 12.70 -17.59 -0.21
N ASP A 53 13.14 -17.88 1.00
CA ASP A 53 12.68 -19.05 1.75
C ASP A 53 11.53 -18.71 2.72
N LYS A 54 10.96 -19.75 3.32
CA LYS A 54 9.87 -19.61 4.29
C LYS A 54 10.29 -18.83 5.54
N ALA A 55 11.56 -18.91 5.94
CA ALA A 55 12.06 -18.22 7.13
C ALA A 55 12.10 -16.70 6.90
N ALA A 56 12.53 -16.26 5.72
CA ALA A 56 12.52 -14.83 5.33
C ALA A 56 11.10 -14.25 5.34
N TYR A 57 10.14 -14.97 4.75
CA TYR A 57 8.73 -14.57 4.82
C TYR A 57 8.19 -14.54 6.25
N ALA A 58 8.45 -15.58 7.04
CA ALA A 58 7.97 -15.66 8.42
C ALA A 58 8.54 -14.53 9.29
N ARG A 59 9.83 -14.18 9.09
CA ARG A 59 10.48 -13.06 9.78
C ARG A 59 9.78 -11.74 9.47
N LEU A 60 9.58 -11.42 8.17
CA LEU A 60 8.90 -10.20 7.75
C LEU A 60 7.47 -10.14 8.28
N ILE A 61 6.69 -11.22 8.16
CA ILE A 61 5.31 -11.31 8.64
C ILE A 61 5.24 -11.12 10.17
N GLY A 62 6.19 -11.66 10.91
CA GLY A 62 6.28 -11.49 12.36
C GLY A 62 6.44 -10.03 12.77
N PHE A 63 7.37 -9.31 12.13
CA PHE A 63 7.56 -7.89 12.39
C PHE A 63 6.37 -7.04 11.90
N ALA A 64 5.80 -7.36 10.74
CA ALA A 64 4.61 -6.69 10.23
C ALA A 64 3.43 -6.81 11.20
N ARG A 65 3.21 -8.00 11.76
CA ARG A 65 2.17 -8.26 12.77
C ARG A 65 2.33 -7.39 13.99
N SER A 66 3.56 -7.30 14.51
CA SER A 66 3.87 -6.49 15.70
C SER A 66 3.75 -5.00 15.41
N PHE A 67 4.36 -4.53 14.32
CA PHE A 67 4.42 -3.10 14.00
C PHE A 67 3.04 -2.48 13.76
N TRP A 68 2.16 -3.17 13.00
CA TRP A 68 0.81 -2.68 12.71
C TRP A 68 -0.26 -3.20 13.68
N ASN A 69 0.13 -3.84 14.78
CA ASN A 69 -0.80 -4.42 15.77
C ASN A 69 -1.89 -5.29 15.09
N VAL A 70 -1.47 -6.13 14.13
CA VAL A 70 -2.40 -6.97 13.38
C VAL A 70 -3.03 -7.99 14.32
N PRO A 71 -4.38 -8.04 14.39
CA PRO A 71 -5.07 -8.92 15.31
C PRO A 71 -4.78 -10.41 15.08
N GLU A 72 -4.90 -11.20 16.15
CA GLU A 72 -4.78 -12.65 16.06
C GLU A 72 -5.84 -13.25 15.13
N GLY A 73 -5.47 -14.30 14.39
CA GLY A 73 -6.34 -14.96 13.40
C GLY A 73 -6.42 -14.26 12.05
N VAL A 74 -5.88 -13.03 11.93
CA VAL A 74 -5.83 -12.30 10.66
C VAL A 74 -4.62 -12.74 9.83
N ALA A 75 -4.84 -13.00 8.55
CA ALA A 75 -3.77 -13.37 7.61
C ALA A 75 -2.98 -12.14 7.11
N ILE A 76 -1.70 -12.34 6.83
CA ILE A 76 -0.80 -11.32 6.27
C ILE A 76 -0.09 -11.92 5.05
N LEU A 77 -0.16 -11.24 3.92
CA LEU A 77 0.53 -11.60 2.68
C LEU A 77 1.42 -10.44 2.23
N PRO A 78 2.75 -10.57 2.28
CA PRO A 78 3.64 -9.65 1.60
C PRO A 78 3.50 -9.76 0.07
N THR A 79 3.58 -8.64 -0.64
CA THR A 79 3.36 -8.57 -2.09
C THR A 79 4.36 -7.63 -2.77
N ALA A 80 4.46 -7.72 -4.10
CA ALA A 80 5.27 -6.81 -4.92
C ALA A 80 4.66 -5.40 -5.02
N GLY A 81 4.47 -4.76 -3.86
CA GLY A 81 3.81 -3.47 -3.66
C GLY A 81 2.27 -3.60 -3.62
N ALA A 82 1.60 -2.59 -3.05
CA ALA A 82 0.15 -2.52 -3.00
C ALA A 82 -0.50 -2.58 -4.40
N SER A 83 0.20 -2.13 -5.43
CA SER A 83 -0.30 -2.17 -6.82
C SER A 83 -0.63 -3.59 -7.31
N ALA A 84 0.12 -4.61 -6.86
CA ALA A 84 -0.16 -6.00 -7.21
C ALA A 84 -1.52 -6.45 -6.63
N ILE A 85 -1.81 -6.05 -5.39
CA ILE A 85 -3.07 -6.34 -4.71
C ILE A 85 -4.22 -5.62 -5.41
N ILE A 86 -4.07 -4.32 -5.67
CA ILE A 86 -5.08 -3.47 -6.34
C ILE A 86 -5.46 -4.07 -7.69
N ALA A 87 -4.50 -4.58 -8.45
CA ALA A 87 -4.75 -5.17 -9.77
C ALA A 87 -5.40 -6.56 -9.70
N ALA A 88 -5.07 -7.38 -8.69
CA ALA A 88 -5.52 -8.77 -8.60
C ALA A 88 -6.88 -8.90 -7.88
N LEU A 89 -7.05 -8.16 -6.77
CA LEU A 89 -8.17 -8.36 -5.84
C LEU A 89 -9.56 -8.22 -6.49
N PRO A 90 -9.85 -7.23 -7.37
CA PRO A 90 -11.18 -7.11 -7.97
C PRO A 90 -11.59 -8.31 -8.84
N ARG A 91 -10.62 -9.01 -9.45
CA ARG A 91 -10.89 -10.21 -10.25
C ARG A 91 -11.13 -11.45 -9.39
N LEU A 92 -10.59 -11.45 -8.17
CA LEU A 92 -10.67 -12.57 -7.24
C LEU A 92 -12.01 -12.57 -6.50
N ILE A 93 -12.50 -11.40 -6.12
CA ILE A 93 -13.71 -11.27 -5.30
C ILE A 93 -15.02 -11.30 -6.09
N GLY A 94 -14.98 -11.59 -7.38
CA GLY A 94 -16.15 -11.74 -8.24
C GLY A 94 -16.52 -10.49 -9.02
N GLU A 95 -17.82 -10.29 -9.27
CA GLU A 95 -18.39 -9.15 -9.98
C GLU A 95 -19.54 -8.58 -9.15
N GLY A 96 -19.83 -7.28 -9.32
CA GLY A 96 -20.91 -6.62 -8.60
C GLY A 96 -20.80 -5.10 -8.67
N GLU A 97 -21.34 -4.46 -7.66
CA GLU A 97 -21.26 -3.01 -7.48
C GLU A 97 -20.23 -2.63 -6.42
N VAL A 98 -19.38 -1.63 -6.72
CA VAL A 98 -18.38 -1.11 -5.80
C VAL A 98 -18.52 0.39 -5.61
N ALA A 99 -18.51 0.83 -4.35
CA ALA A 99 -18.36 2.24 -3.98
C ALA A 99 -16.88 2.56 -3.82
N ILE A 100 -16.42 3.56 -4.54
CA ILE A 100 -15.07 4.12 -4.42
C ILE A 100 -15.22 5.63 -4.29
N PRO A 101 -15.50 6.12 -3.08
CA PRO A 101 -15.76 7.54 -2.87
C PRO A 101 -14.52 8.37 -3.23
N GLY A 102 -14.73 9.41 -4.05
CA GLY A 102 -13.67 10.22 -4.60
C GLY A 102 -13.89 11.73 -4.39
N PRO A 103 -12.89 12.54 -4.75
CA PRO A 103 -11.68 12.15 -5.48
C PRO A 103 -10.73 11.26 -4.66
N THR A 104 -10.18 10.21 -5.27
CA THR A 104 -9.27 9.28 -4.59
C THR A 104 -8.27 8.66 -5.60
N TYR A 105 -7.35 7.83 -5.12
CA TYR A 105 -6.35 7.17 -5.96
C TYR A 105 -6.99 6.38 -7.10
N ASN A 106 -6.70 6.78 -8.33
CA ASN A 106 -7.40 6.38 -9.55
C ASN A 106 -7.23 4.89 -9.94
N GLU A 107 -6.20 4.21 -9.43
CA GLU A 107 -5.93 2.81 -9.76
C GLU A 107 -7.01 1.86 -9.23
N HIS A 108 -7.60 2.15 -8.07
CA HIS A 108 -8.71 1.34 -7.56
C HIS A 108 -9.88 1.30 -8.55
N GLY A 109 -10.37 2.47 -8.96
CA GLY A 109 -11.47 2.55 -9.91
C GLY A 109 -11.16 1.90 -11.26
N ALA A 110 -9.92 2.05 -11.72
CA ALA A 110 -9.48 1.44 -12.98
C ALA A 110 -9.41 -0.09 -12.89
N ALA A 111 -8.89 -0.64 -11.79
CA ALA A 111 -8.79 -2.08 -11.57
C ALA A 111 -10.18 -2.74 -11.47
N PHE A 112 -11.10 -2.13 -10.71
CA PHE A 112 -12.48 -2.62 -10.60
C PHE A 112 -13.21 -2.58 -11.95
N LYS A 113 -13.13 -1.48 -12.71
CA LYS A 113 -13.69 -1.41 -14.07
C LYS A 113 -13.11 -2.46 -15.00
N ALA A 114 -11.80 -2.69 -14.94
CA ALA A 114 -11.13 -3.71 -15.77
C ALA A 114 -11.52 -5.15 -15.39
N ALA A 115 -12.03 -5.34 -14.17
CA ALA A 115 -12.53 -6.62 -13.66
C ALA A 115 -14.06 -6.80 -13.88
N GLY A 116 -14.74 -5.85 -14.53
CA GLY A 116 -16.18 -5.98 -14.84
C GLY A 116 -17.12 -5.36 -13.80
N TRP A 117 -16.59 -4.78 -12.73
CA TRP A 117 -17.41 -4.16 -11.66
C TRP A 117 -18.08 -2.87 -12.10
N THR A 118 -19.30 -2.65 -11.60
CA THR A 118 -20.02 -1.38 -11.73
C THR A 118 -19.64 -0.44 -10.59
N LEU A 119 -19.11 0.75 -10.92
CA LEU A 119 -18.81 1.78 -9.92
C LEU A 119 -20.05 2.65 -9.68
N THR A 120 -20.56 2.65 -8.44
CA THR A 120 -21.71 3.47 -8.02
C THR A 120 -21.54 3.92 -6.58
N ALA A 121 -22.08 5.10 -6.22
CA ALA A 121 -22.00 5.64 -4.87
C ALA A 121 -22.80 4.80 -3.86
N ASP A 122 -23.90 4.19 -4.31
CA ASP A 122 -24.83 3.42 -3.49
C ASP A 122 -24.54 1.91 -3.52
N ALA A 123 -23.34 1.50 -3.92
CA ALA A 123 -22.95 0.10 -4.02
C ALA A 123 -23.10 -0.62 -2.68
N ARG A 124 -23.60 -1.86 -2.77
CA ARG A 124 -23.87 -2.70 -1.59
C ARG A 124 -22.94 -3.89 -1.46
N ASP A 125 -22.20 -4.23 -2.53
CA ASP A 125 -21.36 -5.44 -2.54
C ASP A 125 -19.97 -5.17 -2.01
N ALA A 126 -19.36 -4.05 -2.43
CA ALA A 126 -18.00 -3.69 -2.03
C ALA A 126 -17.83 -2.20 -1.79
N ILE A 127 -16.88 -1.85 -0.92
CA ILE A 127 -16.39 -0.49 -0.72
C ILE A 127 -14.87 -0.48 -0.72
N VAL A 128 -14.27 0.50 -1.39
CA VAL A 128 -12.85 0.82 -1.29
C VAL A 128 -12.70 2.17 -0.62
N ALA A 129 -11.96 2.20 0.48
CA ALA A 129 -11.64 3.42 1.22
C ALA A 129 -10.12 3.59 1.28
N VAL A 130 -9.58 4.64 0.67
CA VAL A 130 -8.20 5.07 0.87
C VAL A 130 -8.13 5.84 2.19
N HIS A 131 -7.29 5.42 3.14
CA HIS A 131 -7.32 5.90 4.52
C HIS A 131 -5.90 6.09 5.10
N PRO A 132 -5.47 7.31 5.41
CA PRO A 132 -6.05 8.60 5.01
C PRO A 132 -6.23 8.70 3.49
N ASN A 133 -7.28 9.39 3.04
CA ASN A 133 -7.54 9.49 1.61
C ASN A 133 -6.49 10.34 0.89
N ASN A 134 -6.17 9.95 -0.31
CA ASN A 134 -5.35 10.72 -1.24
C ASN A 134 -6.26 11.24 -2.36
N PRO A 135 -6.45 12.59 -2.53
CA PRO A 135 -5.47 13.63 -2.12
C PRO A 135 -5.84 14.43 -0.86
N ASP A 136 -7.02 14.30 -0.30
CA ASP A 136 -7.60 15.28 0.64
C ASP A 136 -7.39 14.96 2.13
N GLY A 137 -6.76 13.81 2.44
CA GLY A 137 -6.45 13.39 3.82
C GLY A 137 -7.67 12.96 4.66
N ILE A 138 -8.85 12.81 4.07
CA ILE A 138 -10.07 12.38 4.78
C ILE A 138 -9.84 11.05 5.49
N LEU A 139 -10.27 10.99 6.74
CA LEU A 139 -10.26 9.79 7.57
C LEU A 139 -11.64 9.12 7.54
N TRP A 140 -11.66 7.84 7.25
CA TRP A 140 -12.86 7.02 7.27
C TRP A 140 -13.16 6.52 8.67
N SER A 141 -14.44 6.43 9.03
CA SER A 141 -14.88 5.74 10.23
C SER A 141 -15.40 4.34 9.91
N LYS A 142 -15.37 3.45 10.91
CA LYS A 142 -15.90 2.08 10.78
C LYS A 142 -17.38 2.03 10.37
N ASP A 143 -18.15 3.07 10.70
CA ASP A 143 -19.59 3.14 10.46
C ASP A 143 -19.92 3.51 9.01
N GLN A 144 -18.95 4.03 8.26
CA GLN A 144 -19.05 4.30 6.83
C GLN A 144 -18.69 3.07 5.97
N LEU A 145 -18.02 2.06 6.56
CA LEU A 145 -17.55 0.86 5.87
C LEU A 145 -18.51 -0.32 6.10
N THR A 146 -19.72 -0.20 5.55
CA THR A 146 -20.84 -1.12 5.82
C THR A 146 -20.98 -2.26 4.83
N ALA A 147 -20.38 -2.16 3.63
CA ALA A 147 -20.44 -3.21 2.62
C ALA A 147 -19.84 -4.54 3.13
N PRO A 148 -20.31 -5.71 2.65
CA PRO A 148 -19.74 -7.00 3.04
C PRO A 148 -18.27 -7.14 2.63
N MET A 149 -17.87 -6.64 1.45
CA MET A 149 -16.49 -6.57 1.03
C MET A 149 -15.90 -5.18 1.28
N ARG A 150 -14.82 -5.09 2.05
CA ARG A 150 -14.14 -3.83 2.43
C ARG A 150 -12.67 -3.90 2.07
N ILE A 151 -12.24 -2.98 1.23
CA ILE A 151 -10.83 -2.76 0.91
C ILE A 151 -10.41 -1.43 1.51
N ILE A 152 -9.50 -1.46 2.47
CA ILE A 152 -9.03 -0.29 3.21
C ILE A 152 -7.56 -0.06 2.82
N ASP A 153 -7.32 0.92 1.96
CA ASP A 153 -5.97 1.23 1.52
C ASP A 153 -5.30 2.21 2.49
N GLU A 154 -4.51 1.65 3.40
CA GLU A 154 -3.72 2.38 4.38
C GLU A 154 -2.28 2.67 3.92
N SER A 155 -2.07 2.87 2.62
CA SER A 155 -0.73 3.17 2.09
C SER A 155 -0.09 4.42 2.70
N PHE A 156 -0.89 5.37 3.22
CA PHE A 156 -0.42 6.59 3.89
C PHE A 156 -0.58 6.57 5.41
N CYS A 157 -1.20 5.55 6.01
CA CYS A 157 -1.62 5.58 7.41
C CYS A 157 -0.47 5.45 8.42
N ASP A 158 0.73 5.04 8.00
CA ASP A 158 1.87 4.89 8.91
C ASP A 158 2.36 6.22 9.51
N VAL A 159 1.96 7.37 8.94
CA VAL A 159 2.21 8.71 9.54
C VAL A 159 1.34 8.96 10.77
N MET A 160 0.18 8.30 10.88
CA MET A 160 -0.79 8.47 11.97
C MET A 160 -1.38 7.11 12.40
N PRO A 161 -0.59 6.25 13.06
CA PRO A 161 -0.96 4.88 13.36
C PRO A 161 -2.23 4.76 14.24
N ASP A 162 -2.50 5.75 15.07
CA ASP A 162 -3.69 5.78 15.94
C ASP A 162 -5.01 5.90 15.16
N ALA A 163 -4.95 6.41 13.92
CA ALA A 163 -6.10 6.47 13.03
C ALA A 163 -6.35 5.15 12.29
N SER A 164 -5.45 4.17 12.37
CA SER A 164 -5.54 2.93 11.60
C SER A 164 -6.83 2.15 11.88
N LEU A 165 -7.42 1.68 10.80
CA LEU A 165 -8.57 0.78 10.80
C LEU A 165 -8.17 -0.71 10.78
N MET A 166 -6.92 -1.02 11.11
CA MET A 166 -6.38 -2.39 11.13
C MET A 166 -7.26 -3.35 11.96
N HIS A 167 -7.89 -2.86 13.02
CA HIS A 167 -8.81 -3.67 13.84
C HIS A 167 -10.01 -4.23 13.06
N LEU A 168 -10.39 -3.61 11.93
CA LEU A 168 -11.47 -4.09 11.06
C LEU A 168 -11.05 -5.30 10.23
N SER A 169 -9.76 -5.59 10.10
CA SER A 169 -9.26 -6.77 9.38
C SER A 169 -9.76 -8.10 9.94
N LYS A 170 -10.28 -8.12 11.19
CA LYS A 170 -10.97 -9.28 11.78
C LYS A 170 -12.35 -9.57 11.15
N ARG A 171 -12.94 -8.61 10.47
CA ARG A 171 -14.27 -8.81 9.86
C ARG A 171 -14.10 -9.60 8.56
N THR A 172 -14.88 -10.65 8.39
CA THR A 172 -14.98 -11.38 7.12
C THR A 172 -15.20 -10.41 5.97
N GLY A 173 -14.53 -10.64 4.84
CA GLY A 173 -14.60 -9.77 3.68
C GLY A 173 -13.82 -8.44 3.84
N THR A 174 -12.88 -8.34 4.78
CA THR A 174 -12.06 -7.13 4.94
C THR A 174 -10.60 -7.40 4.58
N VAL A 175 -10.03 -6.53 3.73
CA VAL A 175 -8.61 -6.51 3.39
C VAL A 175 -8.06 -5.10 3.58
N VAL A 176 -7.02 -4.97 4.42
CA VAL A 176 -6.26 -3.74 4.63
C VAL A 176 -4.98 -3.81 3.82
N LEU A 177 -4.66 -2.75 3.08
CA LEU A 177 -3.43 -2.65 2.29
C LEU A 177 -2.41 -1.78 3.02
N LYS A 178 -1.14 -2.18 2.94
CA LYS A 178 0.01 -1.38 3.40
C LYS A 178 1.05 -1.25 2.29
N SER A 179 1.81 -0.16 2.29
CA SER A 179 2.80 0.15 1.26
C SER A 179 4.09 0.71 1.85
N PHE A 180 5.22 0.19 1.39
CA PHE A 180 6.54 0.75 1.69
C PHE A 180 6.95 1.92 0.80
N GLY A 181 6.13 2.25 -0.18
CA GLY A 181 6.42 3.31 -1.14
C GLY A 181 6.16 4.73 -0.65
N LYS A 182 5.53 4.91 0.51
CA LYS A 182 5.07 6.21 1.01
C LYS A 182 5.85 6.65 2.25
N PHE A 183 5.38 6.31 3.45
CA PHE A 183 6.01 6.64 4.72
C PHE A 183 7.48 6.20 4.80
N TRP A 184 7.77 4.99 4.35
CA TRP A 184 9.13 4.42 4.37
C TRP A 184 10.06 5.02 3.30
N GLY A 185 9.55 5.79 2.34
CA GLY A 185 10.32 6.40 1.27
C GLY A 185 10.93 5.42 0.26
N MET A 186 10.51 4.16 0.29
CA MET A 186 11.14 3.06 -0.46
C MET A 186 10.28 2.57 -1.64
N ALA A 187 9.78 3.48 -2.45
CA ALA A 187 8.90 3.15 -3.58
C ALA A 187 9.51 2.14 -4.55
N GLY A 188 10.83 2.24 -4.79
CA GLY A 188 11.59 1.32 -5.65
C GLY A 188 11.77 -0.09 -5.08
N LEU A 189 11.57 -0.30 -3.78
CA LEU A 189 11.67 -1.61 -3.13
C LEU A 189 10.56 -2.57 -3.58
N ARG A 190 9.44 -2.02 -4.02
CA ARG A 190 8.25 -2.79 -4.42
C ARG A 190 7.77 -3.74 -3.33
N LEU A 191 7.60 -3.26 -2.11
CA LEU A 191 7.03 -4.01 -0.99
C LEU A 191 5.68 -3.43 -0.57
N GLY A 192 4.69 -4.30 -0.43
CA GLY A 192 3.37 -4.01 0.11
C GLY A 192 2.80 -5.21 0.84
N PHE A 193 1.63 -5.05 1.45
CA PHE A 193 0.98 -6.12 2.22
C PHE A 193 -0.52 -6.08 2.03
N ALA A 194 -1.12 -7.28 1.88
CA ALA A 194 -2.54 -7.51 2.08
C ALA A 194 -2.74 -8.16 3.45
N ILE A 195 -3.62 -7.59 4.27
CA ILE A 195 -3.83 -8.01 5.66
C ILE A 195 -5.33 -8.13 5.89
N GLY A 196 -5.84 -9.33 6.21
CA GLY A 196 -7.28 -9.45 6.39
C GLY A 196 -7.81 -10.87 6.45
N ASP A 197 -8.99 -11.03 5.85
CA ASP A 197 -9.74 -12.28 5.77
C ASP A 197 -8.85 -13.42 5.25
N PRO A 198 -8.64 -14.50 6.04
CA PRO A 198 -7.74 -15.58 5.67
C PRO A 198 -8.05 -16.26 4.35
N ASP A 199 -9.33 -16.41 4.00
CA ASP A 199 -9.74 -17.08 2.75
C ASP A 199 -9.39 -16.21 1.54
N ILE A 200 -9.69 -14.90 1.60
CA ILE A 200 -9.32 -13.95 0.55
C ILE A 200 -7.79 -13.84 0.40
N ILE A 201 -7.07 -13.84 1.50
CA ILE A 201 -5.60 -13.76 1.49
C ILE A 201 -4.98 -15.05 0.93
N ALA A 202 -5.56 -16.21 1.22
CA ALA A 202 -5.12 -17.48 0.65
C ALA A 202 -5.31 -17.50 -0.87
N ASP A 203 -6.50 -17.14 -1.35
CA ASP A 203 -6.80 -17.05 -2.78
C ASP A 203 -5.90 -16.03 -3.50
N LEU A 204 -5.64 -14.87 -2.87
CA LEU A 204 -4.73 -13.87 -3.41
C LEU A 204 -3.29 -14.41 -3.50
N SER A 205 -2.86 -15.20 -2.52
CA SER A 205 -1.55 -15.86 -2.54
C SER A 205 -1.41 -16.84 -3.70
N GLU A 206 -2.45 -17.62 -4.00
CA GLU A 206 -2.47 -18.53 -5.16
C GLU A 206 -2.37 -17.77 -6.50
N VAL A 207 -3.12 -16.67 -6.62
CA VAL A 207 -3.10 -15.84 -7.84
C VAL A 207 -1.76 -15.15 -8.06
N LEU A 208 -1.12 -14.66 -7.00
CA LEU A 208 0.18 -13.98 -7.09
C LEU A 208 1.35 -14.97 -7.24
N GLY A 209 1.14 -16.22 -6.87
CA GLY A 209 2.13 -17.29 -6.96
C GLY A 209 3.26 -17.21 -5.92
N PRO A 210 4.15 -18.20 -5.93
CA PRO A 210 5.30 -18.23 -5.03
C PRO A 210 6.34 -17.16 -5.41
N TRP A 211 7.14 -16.74 -4.43
CA TRP A 211 8.24 -15.79 -4.61
C TRP A 211 7.84 -14.43 -5.20
N ASN A 212 6.63 -13.98 -4.93
CA ASN A 212 6.09 -12.71 -5.39
C ASN A 212 6.78 -11.47 -4.78
N VAL A 213 7.66 -11.66 -3.77
CA VAL A 213 8.47 -10.60 -3.13
C VAL A 213 9.94 -10.99 -3.22
N SER A 214 10.79 -10.05 -3.61
CA SER A 214 12.24 -10.27 -3.74
C SER A 214 12.92 -10.45 -2.38
N GLY A 215 14.03 -11.19 -2.34
CA GLY A 215 14.85 -11.35 -1.14
C GLY A 215 15.28 -10.02 -0.50
N PRO A 216 15.78 -9.04 -1.28
CA PRO A 216 16.05 -7.70 -0.76
C PRO A 216 14.83 -7.03 -0.10
N ALA A 217 13.65 -7.14 -0.69
CA ALA A 217 12.44 -6.53 -0.13
C ALA A 217 12.01 -7.20 1.18
N LEU A 218 12.15 -8.53 1.29
CA LEU A 218 11.90 -9.25 2.54
C LEU A 218 12.86 -8.83 3.65
N SER A 219 14.16 -8.73 3.33
CA SER A 219 15.19 -8.39 4.31
C SER A 219 15.06 -6.95 4.80
N ILE A 220 15.00 -5.98 3.87
CA ILE A 220 14.88 -4.56 4.20
C ILE A 220 13.56 -4.29 4.93
N GLY A 221 12.46 -4.88 4.45
CA GLY A 221 11.16 -4.72 5.09
C GLY A 221 11.14 -5.24 6.52
N ALA A 222 11.78 -6.39 6.78
CA ALA A 222 11.87 -6.95 8.12
C ALA A 222 12.69 -6.07 9.07
N GLU A 223 13.79 -5.49 8.61
CA GLU A 223 14.61 -4.58 9.41
C GLU A 223 13.90 -3.26 9.69
N ALA A 224 13.26 -2.68 8.68
CA ALA A 224 12.49 -1.45 8.84
C ALA A 224 11.34 -1.61 9.85
N LEU A 225 10.55 -2.69 9.76
CA LEU A 225 9.45 -2.95 10.68
C LEU A 225 9.92 -3.37 12.10
N ALA A 226 11.18 -3.75 12.26
CA ALA A 226 11.81 -4.00 13.55
C ALA A 226 12.40 -2.74 14.20
N ASP A 227 12.32 -1.58 13.54
CA ASP A 227 12.87 -0.30 14.01
C ASP A 227 11.75 0.74 14.27
N PRO A 228 11.01 0.60 15.37
CA PRO A 228 9.99 1.58 15.74
C PRO A 228 10.56 2.97 16.05
N ALA A 229 11.83 3.06 16.48
CA ALA A 229 12.45 4.33 16.81
C ALA A 229 12.58 5.22 15.56
N TRP A 230 13.07 4.67 14.44
CA TRP A 230 13.11 5.39 13.17
C TRP A 230 11.71 5.85 12.72
N ALA A 231 10.71 4.98 12.91
CA ALA A 231 9.34 5.31 12.53
C ALA A 231 8.79 6.49 13.36
N ASP A 232 9.04 6.51 14.68
CA ASP A 232 8.60 7.58 15.57
C ASP A 232 9.32 8.91 15.27
N ASP A 233 10.64 8.90 15.06
CA ASP A 233 11.42 10.06 14.64
C ASP A 233 10.94 10.59 13.29
N THR A 234 10.61 9.71 12.36
CA THR A 234 10.09 10.06 11.03
C THR A 234 8.70 10.70 11.14
N ARG A 235 7.81 10.20 11.98
CA ARG A 235 6.49 10.81 12.23
C ARG A 235 6.64 12.22 12.79
N ALA A 236 7.50 12.39 13.79
CA ALA A 236 7.77 13.70 14.41
C ALA A 236 8.31 14.70 13.37
N ARG A 237 9.25 14.28 12.54
CA ARG A 237 9.80 15.11 11.46
C ARG A 237 8.75 15.48 10.43
N LEU A 238 7.95 14.53 9.95
CA LEU A 238 6.91 14.77 8.94
C LEU A 238 5.81 15.70 9.47
N ALA A 239 5.45 15.59 10.76
CA ALA A 239 4.51 16.50 11.41
C ALA A 239 5.08 17.93 11.44
N ALA A 240 6.34 18.11 11.88
CA ALA A 240 7.00 19.42 11.90
C ALA A 240 7.15 20.02 10.49
N ASP A 241 7.41 19.20 9.47
CA ASP A 241 7.49 19.65 8.07
C ASP A 241 6.12 20.10 7.55
N SER A 242 5.03 19.41 7.93
CA SER A 242 3.65 19.80 7.60
C SER A 242 3.30 21.16 8.23
N ASP A 243 3.53 21.29 9.54
CA ASP A 243 3.29 22.55 10.28
C ASP A 243 4.03 23.75 9.66
N ARG A 244 5.25 23.50 9.17
CA ARG A 244 6.05 24.54 8.50
C ARG A 244 5.48 24.93 7.13
N LEU A 245 4.79 24.02 6.43
CA LEU A 245 4.15 24.33 5.14
C LEU A 245 2.83 25.06 5.32
N ASP A 246 2.14 24.82 6.44
CA ASP A 246 0.83 25.41 6.74
C ASP A 246 0.96 26.82 7.37
N ALA A 247 2.16 27.23 7.78
CA ALA A 247 2.47 28.54 8.37
C ALA A 247 2.76 29.62 7.33
#